data_7b59130f34a5376d93bd165b4664a04b
#
_entry.id   7b59130f34a5376d93bd165b4664a04b
#
_cell.length_a   1.000
_cell.length_b   1.000
_cell.length_c   1.000
_cell.angle_alpha   90.00
_cell.angle_beta   90.00
_cell.angle_gamma   90.00
#
_symmetry.space_group_name_H-M   'P 1'
#
loop_
_entity.id
_entity.type
_entity.pdbx_description
1 polymer ?
#
loop_
_entity_poly.entity_id
_entity_poly.type
_entity_poly.pdbx_seq_one_letter_code
_entity_poly.pdbx_strand_id
1 'polypeptide(L)'
;AIELRKIMSAGQLVSDDILNKIVFDKLANCKSGFILDGYPRTLEQSSFLNNFLTKLSLNLHFIFNIDIDFETLKMRIHKRSLEENRDDDNAEVVETRFNAYINTTKKVSDYYKNNQPTIFYEINGNNEIEKITSKIIKILEK
;
A
#
# COMPACT_ATOMS: atom_id res chain seq x y z
N ALA A 1 14.27 5.67 15.47
CA ALA A 1 13.18 4.70 15.69
C ALA A 1 11.96 5.32 16.41
N ILE A 2 12.17 6.14 17.45
CA ILE A 2 11.08 6.76 18.25
C ILE A 2 10.29 7.78 17.44
N GLU A 3 10.96 8.59 16.62
CA GLU A 3 10.34 9.61 15.78
C GLU A 3 9.47 9.02 14.67
N LEU A 4 9.93 7.94 14.04
CA LEU A 4 9.16 7.20 13.05
C LEU A 4 7.87 6.60 13.64
N ARG A 5 7.92 6.06 14.86
CA ARG A 5 6.74 5.55 15.55
C ARG A 5 5.71 6.64 15.81
N LYS A 6 6.13 7.86 16.21
CA LYS A 6 5.23 9.01 16.42
C LYS A 6 4.52 9.43 15.13
N ILE A 7 5.23 9.49 13.99
CA ILE A 7 4.67 9.81 12.68
C ILE A 7 3.62 8.76 12.29
N MET A 8 3.96 7.48 12.43
CA MET A 8 3.07 6.37 12.10
C MET A 8 1.84 6.31 13.00
N SER A 9 1.99 6.53 14.31
CA SER A 9 0.85 6.53 15.25
C SER A 9 -0.11 7.71 15.04
N ALA A 10 0.36 8.82 14.46
CA ALA A 10 -0.48 9.94 14.03
C ALA A 10 -1.13 9.72 12.64
N GLY A 11 -0.94 8.56 12.00
CA GLY A 11 -1.48 8.26 10.67
C GLY A 11 -0.82 9.01 9.52
N GLN A 12 0.29 9.71 9.79
CA GLN A 12 1.03 10.47 8.79
C GLN A 12 1.95 9.57 7.96
N LEU A 13 2.30 10.01 6.75
CA LEU A 13 3.28 9.33 5.92
C LEU A 13 4.70 9.62 6.42
N VAL A 14 5.52 8.58 6.48
CA VAL A 14 6.97 8.70 6.71
C VAL A 14 7.59 9.36 5.47
N SER A 15 8.68 10.12 5.63
CA SER A 15 9.34 10.78 4.51
C SER A 15 9.80 9.76 3.44
N ASP A 16 9.67 10.14 2.18
CA ASP A 16 9.99 9.29 1.03
C ASP A 16 11.43 8.81 1.05
N ASP A 17 12.38 9.66 1.45
CA ASP A 17 13.81 9.31 1.52
C ASP A 17 14.07 8.13 2.47
N ILE A 18 13.44 8.13 3.64
CA ILE A 18 13.60 7.05 4.61
C ILE A 18 12.99 5.76 4.10
N LEU A 19 11.76 5.83 3.55
CA LEU A 19 11.08 4.66 3.01
C LEU A 19 11.79 4.10 1.79
N ASN A 20 12.20 4.94 0.88
CA ASN A 20 12.95 4.56 -0.31
C ASN A 20 14.24 3.84 0.04
N LYS A 21 14.99 4.32 1.05
CA LYS A 21 16.21 3.66 1.53
C LYS A 21 15.92 2.26 2.11
N ILE A 22 14.87 2.13 2.93
CA ILE A 22 14.48 0.84 3.51
C ILE A 22 14.10 -0.16 2.40
N VAL A 23 13.28 0.27 1.45
CA VAL A 23 12.85 -0.55 0.31
C VAL A 23 14.05 -0.96 -0.54
N PHE A 24 14.94 0.00 -0.84
CA PHE A 24 16.18 -0.26 -1.57
C PHE A 24 17.02 -1.37 -0.90
N ASP A 25 17.33 -1.21 0.38
CA ASP A 25 18.17 -2.16 1.13
C ASP A 25 17.54 -3.57 1.16
N LYS A 26 16.21 -3.65 1.24
CA LYS A 26 15.49 -4.94 1.23
C LYS A 26 15.47 -5.58 -0.15
N LEU A 27 15.13 -4.84 -1.19
CA LEU A 27 15.04 -5.37 -2.56
C LEU A 27 16.40 -5.75 -3.14
N ALA A 28 17.47 -4.99 -2.85
CA ALA A 28 18.82 -5.30 -3.30
C ALA A 28 19.32 -6.67 -2.81
N ASN A 29 18.81 -7.14 -1.67
CA ASN A 29 19.16 -8.43 -1.08
C ASN A 29 18.12 -9.53 -1.32
N CYS A 30 17.07 -9.25 -2.09
CA CYS A 30 15.98 -10.19 -2.34
C CYS A 30 16.33 -11.16 -3.47
N LYS A 31 16.36 -12.47 -3.19
CA LYS A 31 16.74 -13.52 -4.16
C LYS A 31 15.55 -14.30 -4.74
N SER A 32 14.39 -14.25 -4.10
CA SER A 32 13.26 -15.14 -4.40
C SER A 32 11.96 -14.42 -4.78
N GLY A 33 12.04 -13.16 -5.20
CA GLY A 33 10.88 -12.31 -5.46
C GLY A 33 10.42 -11.54 -4.22
N PHE A 34 9.48 -10.63 -4.39
CA PHE A 34 9.03 -9.73 -3.32
C PHE A 34 7.55 -9.38 -3.47
N ILE A 35 6.96 -9.02 -2.34
CA ILE A 35 5.66 -8.35 -2.26
C ILE A 35 5.87 -7.04 -1.50
N LEU A 36 5.38 -5.93 -2.07
CA LEU A 36 5.34 -4.64 -1.41
C LEU A 36 3.91 -4.37 -0.94
N ASP A 37 3.75 -4.26 0.36
CA ASP A 37 2.48 -3.92 0.99
C ASP A 37 2.52 -2.48 1.51
N GLY A 38 1.57 -1.65 1.02
CA GLY A 38 1.48 -0.25 1.40
C GLY A 38 2.63 0.64 0.89
N TYR A 39 3.31 0.24 -0.17
CA TYR A 39 4.33 1.00 -0.88
C TYR A 39 4.29 0.66 -2.39
N PRO A 40 4.40 1.66 -3.31
CA PRO A 40 4.52 3.10 -3.10
C PRO A 40 3.18 3.75 -2.70
N ARG A 41 3.25 4.92 -2.01
CA ARG A 41 2.08 5.74 -1.63
C ARG A 41 2.14 7.16 -2.20
N THR A 42 3.26 7.55 -2.80
CA THR A 42 3.44 8.83 -3.50
C THR A 42 3.97 8.60 -4.92
N LEU A 43 3.82 9.59 -5.80
CA LEU A 43 4.37 9.52 -7.15
C LEU A 43 5.91 9.50 -7.14
N GLU A 44 6.52 10.19 -6.18
CA GLU A 44 7.96 10.19 -5.95
C GLU A 44 8.46 8.79 -5.61
N GLN A 45 7.80 8.10 -4.68
CA GLN A 45 8.09 6.71 -4.35
C GLN A 45 7.92 5.78 -5.57
N SER A 46 6.89 6.01 -6.40
CA SER A 46 6.65 5.23 -7.62
C SER A 46 7.76 5.41 -8.64
N SER A 47 8.20 6.64 -8.83
CA SER A 47 9.32 6.97 -9.71
C SER A 47 10.62 6.34 -9.22
N PHE A 48 10.89 6.44 -7.93
CA PHE A 48 12.05 5.81 -7.30
C PHE A 48 12.03 4.29 -7.50
N LEU A 49 10.89 3.63 -7.19
CA LEU A 49 10.73 2.18 -7.32
C LEU A 49 10.97 1.73 -8.77
N ASN A 50 10.34 2.38 -9.75
CA ASN A 50 10.49 2.02 -11.15
C ASN A 50 11.94 2.15 -11.64
N ASN A 51 12.61 3.25 -11.29
CA ASN A 51 14.01 3.45 -11.62
C ASN A 51 14.92 2.40 -10.95
N PHE A 52 14.62 2.04 -9.72
CA PHE A 52 15.39 1.06 -8.99
C PHE A 52 15.22 -0.35 -9.56
N LEU A 53 13.98 -0.77 -9.83
CA LEU A 53 13.69 -2.07 -10.44
C LEU A 53 14.37 -2.19 -11.82
N THR A 54 14.34 -1.13 -12.63
CA THR A 54 15.03 -1.10 -13.92
C THR A 54 16.53 -1.33 -13.77
N LYS A 55 17.17 -0.68 -12.77
CA LYS A 55 18.62 -0.88 -12.50
C LYS A 55 18.97 -2.31 -12.08
N LEU A 56 18.05 -3.00 -11.42
CA LEU A 56 18.21 -4.40 -11.00
C LEU A 56 17.74 -5.41 -12.06
N SER A 57 17.22 -4.95 -13.20
CA SER A 57 16.57 -5.80 -14.22
C SER A 57 15.40 -6.62 -13.63
N LEU A 58 14.69 -6.04 -12.68
CA LEU A 58 13.49 -6.61 -12.06
C LEU A 58 12.22 -5.96 -12.62
N ASN A 59 11.13 -6.73 -12.64
CA ASN A 59 9.84 -6.26 -13.12
C ASN A 59 8.75 -6.46 -12.05
N LEU A 60 7.73 -5.60 -12.08
CA LEU A 60 6.47 -5.87 -11.42
C LEU A 60 5.66 -6.83 -12.28
N HIS A 61 5.10 -7.88 -11.67
CA HIS A 61 4.25 -8.85 -12.37
C HIS A 61 2.78 -8.61 -12.10
N PHE A 62 2.45 -8.10 -10.90
CA PHE A 62 1.08 -7.83 -10.48
C PHE A 62 1.04 -6.56 -9.64
N ILE A 63 0.01 -5.76 -9.85
CA ILE A 63 -0.31 -4.57 -9.04
C ILE A 63 -1.77 -4.70 -8.64
N PHE A 64 -2.03 -4.81 -7.34
CA PHE A 64 -3.38 -4.91 -6.80
C PHE A 64 -3.78 -3.61 -6.13
N ASN A 65 -4.81 -2.96 -6.64
CA ASN A 65 -5.47 -1.84 -5.97
C ASN A 65 -6.72 -2.37 -5.28
N ILE A 66 -6.71 -2.41 -3.95
CA ILE A 66 -7.86 -2.82 -3.15
C ILE A 66 -8.66 -1.54 -2.83
N ASP A 67 -9.74 -1.34 -3.56
CA ASP A 67 -10.61 -0.19 -3.41
C ASP A 67 -11.72 -0.47 -2.40
N ILE A 68 -11.91 0.43 -1.43
CA ILE A 68 -12.86 0.31 -0.33
C ILE A 68 -13.53 1.66 -0.07
N ASP A 69 -14.84 1.66 0.17
CA ASP A 69 -15.53 2.88 0.59
C ASP A 69 -15.19 3.28 2.04
N PHE A 70 -15.41 4.56 2.33
CA PHE A 70 -15.01 5.15 3.61
C PHE A 70 -15.76 4.53 4.82
N GLU A 71 -17.03 4.21 4.65
CA GLU A 71 -17.82 3.65 5.75
C GLU A 71 -17.39 2.21 6.08
N THR A 72 -17.14 1.39 5.07
CA THR A 72 -16.58 0.05 5.27
C THR A 72 -15.17 0.12 5.88
N LEU A 73 -14.35 1.06 5.45
CA LEU A 73 -13.02 1.31 6.02
C LEU A 73 -13.10 1.65 7.51
N LYS A 74 -13.98 2.60 7.88
CA LYS A 74 -14.21 3.00 9.30
C LYS A 74 -14.62 1.81 10.15
N MET A 75 -15.61 1.03 9.69
CA MET A 75 -16.07 -0.16 10.42
C MET A 75 -14.93 -1.17 10.64
N ARG A 76 -14.12 -1.43 9.62
CA ARG A 76 -13.01 -2.38 9.73
C ARG A 76 -11.91 -1.91 10.66
N ILE A 77 -11.55 -0.62 10.60
CA ILE A 77 -10.54 -0.08 11.50
C ILE A 77 -11.07 -0.08 12.95
N HIS A 78 -12.33 0.28 13.16
CA HIS A 78 -12.93 0.20 14.49
C HIS A 78 -12.93 -1.24 15.05
N LYS A 79 -13.32 -2.22 14.24
CA LYS A 79 -13.25 -3.64 14.64
C LYS A 79 -11.81 -4.05 15.00
N ARG A 80 -10.84 -3.69 14.17
CA ARG A 80 -9.41 -4.00 14.40
C ARG A 80 -8.89 -3.33 15.68
N SER A 81 -9.29 -2.09 15.97
CA SER A 81 -8.88 -1.41 17.20
C SER A 81 -9.32 -2.14 18.46
N LEU A 82 -10.51 -2.76 18.43
CA LEU A 82 -11.02 -3.56 19.54
C LEU A 82 -10.31 -4.91 19.69
N GLU A 83 -9.92 -5.52 18.57
CA GLU A 83 -9.30 -6.86 18.56
C GLU A 83 -7.77 -6.81 18.83
N GLU A 84 -7.07 -5.78 18.34
CA GLU A 84 -5.61 -5.71 18.36
C GLU A 84 -5.05 -4.65 19.33
N ASN A 85 -5.89 -3.88 20.04
CA ASN A 85 -5.48 -2.78 20.94
C ASN A 85 -4.48 -1.81 20.28
N ARG A 86 -4.75 -1.37 19.06
CA ARG A 86 -3.86 -0.47 18.31
C ARG A 86 -4.17 0.99 18.63
N ASP A 87 -3.19 1.69 19.14
CA ASP A 87 -3.29 3.13 19.46
C ASP A 87 -3.51 4.02 18.22
N ASP A 88 -3.15 3.51 17.03
CA ASP A 88 -3.22 4.21 15.76
C ASP A 88 -4.54 3.97 14.99
N ASP A 89 -5.55 3.38 15.62
CA ASP A 89 -6.86 3.08 15.01
C ASP A 89 -8.02 3.88 15.65
N ASN A 90 -7.76 5.11 16.10
CA ASN A 90 -8.79 6.03 16.54
C ASN A 90 -9.42 6.81 15.36
N ALA A 91 -10.60 7.42 15.57
CA ALA A 91 -11.38 8.08 14.51
C ALA A 91 -10.61 9.21 13.80
N GLU A 92 -9.82 9.99 14.51
CA GLU A 92 -9.03 11.11 13.97
C GLU A 92 -7.90 10.60 13.05
N VAL A 93 -7.23 9.53 13.46
CA VAL A 93 -6.18 8.88 12.67
C VAL A 93 -6.76 8.23 11.41
N VAL A 94 -7.96 7.65 11.50
CA VAL A 94 -8.66 7.08 10.33
C VAL A 94 -8.93 8.15 9.28
N GLU A 95 -9.45 9.30 9.69
CA GLU A 95 -9.73 10.41 8.79
C GLU A 95 -8.43 10.97 8.16
N THR A 96 -7.38 11.12 8.96
CA THR A 96 -6.06 11.55 8.50
C THR A 96 -5.51 10.59 7.43
N ARG A 97 -5.59 9.28 7.66
CA ARG A 97 -5.16 8.26 6.69
C ARG A 97 -5.99 8.27 5.42
N PHE A 98 -7.30 8.43 5.54
CA PHE A 98 -8.19 8.50 4.37
C PHE A 98 -7.88 9.72 3.52
N ASN A 99 -7.69 10.88 4.13
CA ASN A 99 -7.31 12.12 3.43
C ASN A 99 -5.93 11.97 2.76
N ALA A 100 -4.96 11.36 3.42
CA ALA A 100 -3.67 11.06 2.83
C ALA A 100 -3.82 10.11 1.62
N TYR A 101 -4.66 9.07 1.71
CA TYR A 101 -4.94 8.18 0.59
C TYR A 101 -5.51 8.94 -0.61
N ILE A 102 -6.56 9.72 -0.43
CA ILE A 102 -7.21 10.48 -1.52
C ILE A 102 -6.23 11.47 -2.16
N ASN A 103 -5.45 12.18 -1.36
CA ASN A 103 -4.57 13.25 -1.84
C ASN A 103 -3.30 12.74 -2.52
N THR A 104 -2.81 11.56 -2.14
CA THR A 104 -1.52 11.03 -2.62
C THR A 104 -1.62 9.65 -3.23
N THR A 105 -2.09 8.64 -2.49
CA THR A 105 -2.01 7.24 -2.89
C THR A 105 -2.96 6.91 -4.06
N LYS A 106 -4.11 7.57 -4.13
CA LYS A 106 -5.02 7.42 -5.28
C LYS A 106 -4.34 7.83 -6.59
N LYS A 107 -3.51 8.86 -6.59
CA LYS A 107 -2.73 9.28 -7.76
C LYS A 107 -1.74 8.21 -8.23
N VAL A 108 -1.19 7.44 -7.29
CA VAL A 108 -0.31 6.29 -7.59
C VAL A 108 -1.11 5.18 -8.27
N SER A 109 -2.30 4.88 -7.77
CA SER A 109 -3.20 3.91 -8.40
C SER A 109 -3.53 4.31 -9.84
N ASP A 110 -3.94 5.57 -10.06
CA ASP A 110 -4.24 6.11 -11.38
C ASP A 110 -3.01 6.06 -12.31
N TYR A 111 -1.83 6.36 -11.79
CA TYR A 111 -0.58 6.28 -12.53
C TYR A 111 -0.32 4.85 -13.04
N TYR A 112 -0.38 3.84 -12.17
CA TYR A 112 -0.13 2.45 -12.58
C TYR A 112 -1.25 1.91 -13.47
N LYS A 113 -2.49 2.26 -13.23
CA LYS A 113 -3.62 1.89 -14.09
C LYS A 113 -3.43 2.37 -15.53
N ASN A 114 -2.92 3.59 -15.71
CA ASN A 114 -2.71 4.19 -17.01
C ASN A 114 -1.42 3.70 -17.70
N ASN A 115 -0.34 3.46 -16.95
CA ASN A 115 0.96 3.14 -17.51
C ASN A 115 1.27 1.64 -17.56
N GLN A 116 0.61 0.82 -16.73
CA GLN A 116 0.82 -0.63 -16.65
C GLN A 116 -0.51 -1.41 -16.54
N PRO A 117 -1.47 -1.17 -17.48
CA PRO A 117 -2.82 -1.72 -17.38
C PRO A 117 -2.87 -3.26 -17.45
N THR A 118 -1.88 -3.90 -18.08
CA THR A 118 -1.83 -5.36 -18.26
C THR A 118 -1.55 -6.13 -16.97
N ILE A 119 -0.91 -5.49 -16.00
CA ILE A 119 -0.58 -6.08 -14.69
C ILE A 119 -1.33 -5.41 -13.54
N PHE A 120 -2.18 -4.43 -13.82
CA PHE A 120 -2.96 -3.69 -12.83
C PHE A 120 -4.34 -4.32 -12.63
N TYR A 121 -4.68 -4.64 -11.38
CA TYR A 121 -5.94 -5.29 -11.01
C TYR A 121 -6.67 -4.51 -9.93
N GLU A 122 -7.90 -4.10 -10.22
CA GLU A 122 -8.80 -3.49 -9.23
C GLU A 122 -9.56 -4.60 -8.48
N ILE A 123 -9.44 -4.57 -7.17
CA ILE A 123 -10.10 -5.52 -6.26
C ILE A 123 -11.12 -4.75 -5.43
N ASN A 124 -12.38 -5.20 -5.44
CA ASN A 124 -13.39 -4.62 -4.58
C ASN A 124 -13.13 -5.03 -3.12
N GLY A 125 -12.64 -4.07 -2.34
CA GLY A 125 -12.31 -4.22 -0.92
C GLY A 125 -13.52 -4.27 0.00
N ASN A 126 -14.74 -3.98 -0.46
CA ASN A 126 -15.95 -4.06 0.36
C ASN A 126 -16.44 -5.50 0.58
N ASN A 127 -15.87 -6.46 -0.14
CA ASN A 127 -16.17 -7.87 0.06
C ASN A 127 -15.53 -8.43 1.33
N GLU A 128 -15.99 -9.61 1.75
CA GLU A 128 -15.37 -10.39 2.81
C GLU A 128 -13.91 -10.74 2.48
N ILE A 129 -13.05 -10.85 3.51
CA ILE A 129 -11.61 -11.08 3.35
C ILE A 129 -11.32 -12.33 2.51
N GLU A 130 -12.06 -13.41 2.72
CA GLU A 130 -11.93 -14.68 2.01
C GLU A 130 -12.21 -14.52 0.51
N LYS A 131 -13.19 -13.69 0.14
CA LYS A 131 -13.52 -13.40 -1.27
C LYS A 131 -12.44 -12.57 -1.93
N ILE A 132 -11.90 -11.57 -1.21
CA ILE A 132 -10.78 -10.74 -1.68
C ILE A 132 -9.56 -11.62 -1.92
N THR A 133 -9.20 -12.43 -0.94
CA THR A 133 -8.06 -13.37 -1.00
C THR A 133 -8.20 -14.34 -2.15
N SER A 134 -9.35 -15.00 -2.27
CA SER A 134 -9.63 -15.94 -3.37
C SER A 134 -9.51 -15.29 -4.75
N LYS A 135 -9.94 -14.03 -4.89
CA LYS A 135 -9.81 -13.30 -6.15
C LYS A 135 -8.35 -13.01 -6.48
N ILE A 136 -7.55 -12.60 -5.49
CA ILE A 136 -6.12 -12.35 -5.67
C ILE A 136 -5.40 -13.65 -6.07
N ILE A 137 -5.65 -14.76 -5.36
CA ILE A 137 -5.04 -16.06 -5.68
C ILE A 137 -5.36 -16.49 -7.13
N LYS A 138 -6.62 -16.39 -7.55
CA LYS A 138 -7.02 -16.72 -8.93
C LYS A 138 -6.31 -15.87 -10.00
N ILE A 139 -5.89 -14.66 -9.66
CA ILE A 139 -5.11 -13.81 -10.57
C ILE A 139 -3.65 -14.26 -10.61
N LEU A 140 -3.08 -14.62 -9.44
CA LEU A 140 -1.69 -15.08 -9.33
C LEU A 140 -1.43 -16.44 -9.99
N GLU A 141 -2.48 -17.27 -10.16
CA GLU A 141 -2.41 -18.61 -10.78
C GLU A 141 -2.55 -18.58 -12.33
N LYS A 142 -2.74 -17.39 -12.93
CA LYS A 142 -2.81 -17.22 -14.40
C LYS A 142 -1.43 -17.12 -15.02
#